data_345ca89853f6fb2e669c64e4f02a57cc
#
_entry.id   345ca89853f6fb2e669c64e4f02a57cc
#
_cell.length_a   1.000
_cell.length_b   1.000
_cell.length_c   1.000
_cell.angle_alpha   90.00
_cell.angle_beta   90.00
_cell.angle_gamma   90.00
#
_symmetry.space_group_name_H-M   'P 1'
#
loop_
_entity.id
_entity.type
_entity.pdbx_description
1 polymer ?
#
loop_
_entity_poly.entity_id
_entity_poly.type
_entity_poly.pdbx_seq_one_letter_code
_entity_poly.pdbx_strand_id
1 'polypeptide(L)'
;MSRLALQVADPTPARRSDPVFGIAAGLYLALLLSPAVLLAVSVAGWSDPALLYGTFLATGVGALALAGVVFSRRPGLVPWLGSSRLAWLPAVLGVVVAVGSLAAFNAHLLGGGLSVIGAFLGLFAALGGLALGGLARSRYATAVLEDVDEETTVEAGWPTPARNRLYAVAGVLAGLSAIGWIAGVVAGFDWLVTLGQMGFSLGLVTSVLGRSRTYRVTSAGLAVDEPLRTRLVPWSAFEGWDRTDDAIEVRRPWRVDVRLATDDLADPDAVADALARHLPARA
;
A
#
# COMPACT_ATOMS: atom_id res chain seq x y z
N MET A 1 -28.92 -10.54 21.35
CA MET A 1 -27.63 -10.27 20.70
C MET A 1 -27.81 -9.10 19.75
N SER A 2 -27.75 -7.88 20.28
CA SER A 2 -27.89 -6.65 19.49
C SER A 2 -26.62 -6.41 18.69
N ARG A 3 -26.73 -6.46 17.36
CA ARG A 3 -25.72 -5.93 16.46
C ARG A 3 -25.76 -4.40 16.62
N LEU A 4 -24.92 -3.86 17.48
CA LEU A 4 -24.50 -2.48 17.39
C LEU A 4 -23.75 -2.34 16.05
N ALA A 5 -24.52 -2.02 14.99
CA ALA A 5 -23.94 -1.48 13.78
C ALA A 5 -23.29 -0.15 14.24
N LEU A 6 -21.95 -0.16 14.38
CA LEU A 6 -21.19 1.07 14.43
C LEU A 6 -21.58 1.86 13.18
N GLN A 7 -22.44 2.86 13.36
CA GLN A 7 -22.54 3.96 12.40
C GLN A 7 -21.16 4.61 12.40
N VAL A 8 -20.29 4.13 11.51
CA VAL A 8 -19.15 4.92 11.06
C VAL A 8 -19.81 6.17 10.50
N ALA A 9 -19.61 7.31 11.15
CA ALA A 9 -20.08 8.58 10.66
C ALA A 9 -19.73 8.67 9.19
N ASP A 10 -20.74 8.90 8.34
CA ASP A 10 -20.49 9.11 6.91
C ASP A 10 -19.55 10.33 6.83
N PRO A 11 -18.32 10.17 6.36
CA PRO A 11 -17.38 11.26 6.34
C PRO A 11 -17.98 12.37 5.50
N THR A 12 -18.06 13.56 6.06
CA THR A 12 -18.46 14.75 5.31
C THR A 12 -17.67 14.80 4.01
N PRO A 13 -18.30 14.80 2.84
CA PRO A 13 -17.57 14.63 1.59
C PRO A 13 -16.50 15.70 1.48
N ALA A 14 -15.24 15.26 1.41
CA ALA A 14 -14.10 16.14 1.27
C ALA A 14 -14.38 17.14 0.14
N ARG A 15 -14.58 18.42 0.48
CA ARG A 15 -14.96 19.47 -0.46
C ARG A 15 -13.84 19.87 -1.43
N ARG A 16 -12.61 19.31 -1.23
CA ARG A 16 -11.44 19.66 -2.05
C ARG A 16 -11.14 18.54 -3.06
N SER A 17 -10.93 18.94 -4.31
CA SER A 17 -10.36 18.06 -5.34
C SER A 17 -8.96 17.62 -4.91
N ASP A 18 -8.66 16.35 -5.10
CA ASP A 18 -7.32 15.79 -4.84
C ASP A 18 -6.58 15.59 -6.18
N PRO A 19 -5.80 16.59 -6.63
CA PRO A 19 -5.10 16.50 -7.90
C PRO A 19 -4.04 15.40 -7.90
N VAL A 20 -3.41 15.12 -6.75
CA VAL A 20 -2.38 14.07 -6.62
C VAL A 20 -3.01 12.71 -6.85
N PHE A 21 -4.17 12.44 -6.26
CA PHE A 21 -4.91 11.21 -6.49
C PHE A 21 -5.37 11.10 -7.95
N GLY A 22 -5.85 12.20 -8.55
CA GLY A 22 -6.26 12.24 -9.95
C GLY A 22 -5.10 11.88 -10.90
N ILE A 23 -3.91 12.43 -10.68
CA ILE A 23 -2.70 12.10 -11.45
C ILE A 23 -2.31 10.63 -11.26
N ALA A 24 -2.26 10.15 -10.02
CA ALA A 24 -1.91 8.76 -9.73
C ALA A 24 -2.90 7.77 -10.37
N ALA A 25 -4.20 8.08 -10.31
CA ALA A 25 -5.24 7.28 -10.96
C ALA A 25 -5.12 7.32 -12.49
N GLY A 26 -4.80 8.48 -13.06
CA GLY A 26 -4.58 8.63 -14.50
C GLY A 26 -3.38 7.85 -15.00
N LEU A 27 -2.26 7.90 -14.28
CA LEU A 27 -1.07 7.09 -14.59
C LEU A 27 -1.37 5.59 -14.48
N TYR A 28 -2.10 5.18 -13.44
CA TYR A 28 -2.55 3.80 -13.30
C TYR A 28 -3.43 3.36 -14.48
N LEU A 29 -4.43 4.17 -14.87
CA LEU A 29 -5.29 3.86 -16.01
C LEU A 29 -4.50 3.82 -17.31
N ALA A 30 -3.52 4.70 -17.51
CA ALA A 30 -2.63 4.66 -18.66
C ALA A 30 -1.87 3.34 -18.75
N LEU A 31 -1.27 2.88 -17.62
CA LEU A 31 -0.55 1.60 -17.53
C LEU A 31 -1.47 0.39 -17.80
N LEU A 32 -2.73 0.47 -17.37
CA LEU A 32 -3.69 -0.61 -17.55
C LEU A 32 -4.26 -0.66 -18.98
N LEU A 33 -4.61 0.48 -19.54
CA LEU A 33 -5.29 0.57 -20.83
C LEU A 33 -4.34 0.49 -22.03
N SER A 34 -3.10 1.00 -21.89
CA SER A 34 -2.16 1.05 -23.01
C SER A 34 -1.86 -0.33 -23.62
N PRO A 35 -1.62 -1.41 -22.83
CA PRO A 35 -1.42 -2.74 -23.41
C PRO A 35 -2.65 -3.25 -24.15
N ALA A 36 -3.84 -3.01 -23.60
CA ALA A 36 -5.09 -3.47 -24.20
C ALA A 36 -5.37 -2.75 -25.55
N VAL A 37 -5.14 -1.44 -25.57
CA VAL A 37 -5.33 -0.63 -26.79
C VAL A 37 -4.29 -0.98 -27.85
N LEU A 38 -3.01 -1.13 -27.47
CA LEU A 38 -1.95 -1.55 -28.41
C LEU A 38 -2.24 -2.94 -28.98
N LEU A 39 -2.73 -3.86 -28.18
CA LEU A 39 -3.13 -5.17 -28.63
C LEU A 39 -4.28 -5.10 -29.64
N ALA A 40 -5.33 -4.34 -29.31
CA ALA A 40 -6.48 -4.17 -30.19
C ALA A 40 -6.07 -3.58 -31.56
N VAL A 41 -5.19 -2.58 -31.56
CA VAL A 41 -4.67 -1.94 -32.78
C VAL A 41 -3.81 -2.91 -33.58
N SER A 42 -2.97 -3.73 -32.91
CA SER A 42 -2.14 -4.74 -33.57
C SER A 42 -2.98 -5.86 -34.20
N VAL A 43 -4.03 -6.32 -33.50
CA VAL A 43 -4.96 -7.34 -34.02
C VAL A 43 -5.78 -6.80 -35.21
N ALA A 44 -6.05 -5.48 -35.24
CA ALA A 44 -6.68 -4.81 -36.39
C ALA A 44 -5.75 -4.68 -37.62
N GLY A 45 -4.51 -5.21 -37.52
CA GLY A 45 -3.55 -5.24 -38.62
C GLY A 45 -2.73 -3.94 -38.78
N TRP A 46 -2.80 -3.04 -37.82
CA TRP A 46 -2.04 -1.79 -37.85
C TRP A 46 -0.67 -2.01 -37.21
N SER A 47 0.38 -1.96 -38.05
CA SER A 47 1.76 -2.25 -37.64
C SER A 47 2.70 -1.06 -37.82
N ASP A 48 2.21 0.10 -38.25
CA ASP A 48 3.01 1.31 -38.38
C ASP A 48 3.51 1.78 -36.99
N PRO A 49 4.82 1.86 -36.76
CA PRO A 49 5.39 2.29 -35.48
C PRO A 49 4.93 3.68 -35.04
N ALA A 50 4.78 4.64 -35.95
CA ALA A 50 4.35 5.99 -35.61
C ALA A 50 2.91 6.00 -35.10
N LEU A 51 2.04 5.21 -35.73
CA LEU A 51 0.66 5.06 -35.31
C LEU A 51 0.52 4.34 -33.98
N LEU A 52 1.30 3.28 -33.75
CA LEU A 52 1.34 2.59 -32.45
C LEU A 52 1.81 3.52 -31.32
N TYR A 53 2.87 4.29 -31.57
CA TYR A 53 3.39 5.27 -30.61
C TYR A 53 2.38 6.40 -30.35
N GLY A 54 1.77 6.94 -31.40
CA GLY A 54 0.73 7.96 -31.28
C GLY A 54 -0.48 7.47 -30.49
N THR A 55 -0.92 6.22 -30.71
CA THR A 55 -2.01 5.58 -29.97
C THR A 55 -1.64 5.39 -28.49
N PHE A 56 -0.42 4.98 -28.18
CA PHE A 56 0.07 4.86 -26.83
C PHE A 56 0.03 6.20 -26.08
N LEU A 57 0.54 7.26 -26.70
CA LEU A 57 0.52 8.61 -26.12
C LEU A 57 -0.92 9.14 -25.95
N ALA A 58 -1.75 8.98 -26.95
CA ALA A 58 -3.16 9.42 -26.90
C ALA A 58 -3.93 8.70 -25.77
N THR A 59 -3.69 7.39 -25.60
CA THR A 59 -4.28 6.61 -24.52
C THR A 59 -3.81 7.13 -23.16
N GLY A 60 -2.52 7.38 -22.99
CA GLY A 60 -1.94 7.91 -21.76
C GLY A 60 -2.51 9.28 -21.38
N VAL A 61 -2.49 10.22 -22.32
CA VAL A 61 -3.03 11.58 -22.12
C VAL A 61 -4.54 11.54 -21.86
N GLY A 62 -5.28 10.73 -22.63
CA GLY A 62 -6.72 10.54 -22.44
C GLY A 62 -7.06 9.98 -21.04
N ALA A 63 -6.30 8.99 -20.57
CA ALA A 63 -6.47 8.42 -19.24
C ALA A 63 -6.20 9.45 -18.13
N LEU A 64 -5.13 10.24 -18.25
CA LEU A 64 -4.82 11.32 -17.31
C LEU A 64 -5.92 12.38 -17.28
N ALA A 65 -6.37 12.83 -18.45
CA ALA A 65 -7.43 13.83 -18.56
C ALA A 65 -8.75 13.31 -17.97
N LEU A 66 -9.13 12.07 -18.30
CA LEU A 66 -10.35 11.44 -17.79
C LEU A 66 -10.30 11.32 -16.26
N ALA A 67 -9.22 10.80 -15.69
CA ALA A 67 -9.05 10.69 -14.25
C ALA A 67 -9.11 12.07 -13.59
N GLY A 68 -8.39 13.06 -14.12
CA GLY A 68 -8.42 14.44 -13.64
C GLY A 68 -9.84 15.00 -13.57
N VAL A 69 -10.62 14.84 -14.64
CA VAL A 69 -12.01 15.30 -14.70
C VAL A 69 -12.92 14.54 -13.74
N VAL A 70 -12.79 13.21 -13.64
CA VAL A 70 -13.66 12.39 -12.77
C VAL A 70 -13.41 12.74 -11.30
N PHE A 71 -12.15 12.78 -10.85
CA PHE A 71 -11.84 13.03 -9.45
C PHE A 71 -11.99 14.49 -9.04
N SER A 72 -11.87 15.44 -9.98
CA SER A 72 -12.21 16.85 -9.69
C SER A 72 -13.71 17.07 -9.52
N ARG A 73 -14.54 16.35 -10.29
CA ARG A 73 -16.01 16.49 -10.23
C ARG A 73 -16.68 15.66 -9.14
N ARG A 74 -16.00 14.63 -8.63
CA ARG A 74 -16.54 13.71 -7.62
C ARG A 74 -15.56 13.52 -6.44
N PRO A 75 -15.37 14.56 -5.61
CA PRO A 75 -14.39 14.50 -4.50
C PRO A 75 -14.67 13.39 -3.47
N GLY A 76 -15.92 12.97 -3.31
CA GLY A 76 -16.30 11.85 -2.43
C GLY A 76 -15.88 10.46 -2.89
N LEU A 77 -15.46 10.30 -4.17
CA LEU A 77 -15.05 8.98 -4.70
C LEU A 77 -13.79 8.44 -4.01
N VAL A 78 -12.85 9.31 -3.67
CA VAL A 78 -11.56 8.90 -3.09
C VAL A 78 -11.76 8.32 -1.67
N PRO A 79 -12.42 9.01 -0.72
CA PRO A 79 -12.73 8.45 0.58
C PRO A 79 -13.62 7.20 0.48
N TRP A 80 -14.62 7.18 -0.40
CA TRP A 80 -15.45 6.01 -0.62
C TRP A 80 -14.63 4.79 -1.08
N LEU A 81 -13.72 4.96 -2.03
CA LEU A 81 -12.82 3.89 -2.46
C LEU A 81 -11.95 3.40 -1.29
N GLY A 82 -11.44 4.33 -0.49
CA GLY A 82 -10.60 4.03 0.68
C GLY A 82 -11.32 3.24 1.77
N SER A 83 -12.61 3.50 2.00
CA SER A 83 -13.45 2.78 2.97
C SER A 83 -13.87 1.40 2.48
N SER A 84 -13.89 1.19 1.17
CA SER A 84 -14.40 -0.03 0.54
C SER A 84 -13.34 -1.12 0.42
N ARG A 85 -13.80 -2.38 0.28
CA ARG A 85 -12.94 -3.51 -0.11
C ARG A 85 -12.43 -3.39 -1.55
N LEU A 86 -13.07 -2.55 -2.36
CA LEU A 86 -12.71 -2.29 -3.75
C LEU A 86 -11.37 -1.55 -3.90
N ALA A 87 -10.81 -1.02 -2.82
CA ALA A 87 -9.47 -0.41 -2.83
C ALA A 87 -8.37 -1.35 -3.35
N TRP A 88 -8.59 -2.68 -3.32
CA TRP A 88 -7.65 -3.66 -3.89
C TRP A 88 -7.89 -3.96 -5.37
N LEU A 89 -9.06 -3.61 -5.90
CA LEU A 89 -9.42 -3.91 -7.28
C LEU A 89 -8.39 -3.41 -8.31
N PRO A 90 -7.85 -2.18 -8.19
CA PRO A 90 -6.80 -1.73 -9.10
C PRO A 90 -5.59 -2.66 -9.14
N ALA A 91 -5.10 -3.13 -7.99
CA ALA A 91 -3.97 -4.05 -7.95
C ALA A 91 -4.29 -5.39 -8.62
N VAL A 92 -5.48 -5.94 -8.34
CA VAL A 92 -5.94 -7.21 -8.94
C VAL A 92 -6.03 -7.09 -10.47
N LEU A 93 -6.55 -5.98 -10.99
CA LEU A 93 -6.61 -5.76 -12.44
C LEU A 93 -5.22 -5.70 -13.08
N GLY A 94 -4.25 -5.08 -12.43
CA GLY A 94 -2.85 -5.10 -12.91
C GLY A 94 -2.28 -6.52 -12.97
N VAL A 95 -2.53 -7.34 -11.93
CA VAL A 95 -2.12 -8.76 -11.93
C VAL A 95 -2.81 -9.54 -13.05
N VAL A 96 -4.10 -9.32 -13.28
CA VAL A 96 -4.84 -9.99 -14.37
C VAL A 96 -4.24 -9.65 -15.72
N VAL A 97 -3.85 -8.39 -15.97
CA VAL A 97 -3.18 -7.99 -17.21
C VAL A 97 -1.82 -8.67 -17.34
N ALA A 98 -1.01 -8.69 -16.27
CA ALA A 98 0.31 -9.33 -16.29
C ALA A 98 0.22 -10.84 -16.59
N VAL A 99 -0.62 -11.56 -15.85
CA VAL A 99 -0.82 -13.01 -16.00
C VAL A 99 -1.48 -13.33 -17.34
N GLY A 100 -2.47 -12.54 -17.74
CA GLY A 100 -3.16 -12.70 -19.02
C GLY A 100 -2.22 -12.53 -20.21
N SER A 101 -1.27 -11.58 -20.16
CA SER A 101 -0.25 -11.40 -21.21
C SER A 101 0.68 -12.59 -21.31
N LEU A 102 1.10 -13.18 -20.20
CA LEU A 102 1.92 -14.39 -20.18
C LEU A 102 1.14 -15.63 -20.67
N ALA A 103 -0.12 -15.76 -20.27
CA ALA A 103 -0.98 -16.83 -20.74
C ALA A 103 -1.22 -16.75 -22.25
N ALA A 104 -1.45 -15.54 -22.78
CA ALA A 104 -1.61 -15.32 -24.22
C ALA A 104 -0.34 -15.66 -25.03
N PHE A 105 0.85 -15.46 -24.45
CA PHE A 105 2.10 -15.91 -25.03
C PHE A 105 2.16 -17.43 -25.13
N ASN A 106 1.88 -18.13 -24.02
CA ASN A 106 1.90 -19.60 -23.99
C ASN A 106 0.85 -20.23 -24.92
N ALA A 107 -0.27 -19.55 -25.12
CA ALA A 107 -1.31 -19.94 -26.07
C ALA A 107 -1.02 -19.56 -27.53
N HIS A 108 0.17 -18.99 -27.81
CA HIS A 108 0.59 -18.51 -29.14
C HIS A 108 -0.37 -17.43 -29.75
N LEU A 109 -1.14 -16.75 -28.88
CA LEU A 109 -2.06 -15.68 -29.31
C LEU A 109 -1.34 -14.34 -29.53
N LEU A 110 -0.19 -14.16 -28.86
CA LEU A 110 0.63 -12.96 -28.91
C LEU A 110 2.07 -13.27 -29.20
N GLY A 111 2.74 -12.43 -29.98
CA GLY A 111 4.19 -12.47 -30.16
C GLY A 111 4.95 -12.19 -28.86
N GLY A 112 6.15 -12.75 -28.72
CA GLY A 112 6.95 -12.67 -27.49
C GLY A 112 7.18 -11.25 -27.00
N GLY A 113 7.47 -10.30 -27.89
CA GLY A 113 7.69 -8.90 -27.53
C GLY A 113 6.47 -8.23 -26.89
N LEU A 114 5.28 -8.39 -27.49
CA LEU A 114 4.04 -7.81 -26.96
C LEU A 114 3.63 -8.44 -25.62
N SER A 115 3.84 -9.74 -25.45
CA SER A 115 3.53 -10.44 -24.22
C SER A 115 4.42 -9.99 -23.06
N VAL A 116 5.71 -9.81 -23.31
CA VAL A 116 6.67 -9.30 -22.32
C VAL A 116 6.31 -7.86 -21.91
N ILE A 117 6.05 -6.99 -22.89
CA ILE A 117 5.63 -5.61 -22.61
C ILE A 117 4.32 -5.60 -21.81
N GLY A 118 3.33 -6.38 -22.21
CA GLY A 118 2.05 -6.49 -21.50
C GLY A 118 2.20 -6.98 -20.07
N ALA A 119 3.07 -7.99 -19.84
CA ALA A 119 3.36 -8.50 -18.51
C ALA A 119 4.05 -7.45 -17.61
N PHE A 120 5.03 -6.72 -18.15
CA PHE A 120 5.69 -5.63 -17.42
C PHE A 120 4.72 -4.49 -17.09
N LEU A 121 3.95 -4.01 -18.05
CA LEU A 121 2.99 -2.95 -17.82
C LEU A 121 1.90 -3.38 -16.84
N GLY A 122 1.45 -4.64 -16.90
CA GLY A 122 0.52 -5.23 -15.94
C GLY A 122 1.11 -5.29 -14.51
N LEU A 123 2.39 -5.65 -14.38
CA LEU A 123 3.08 -5.64 -13.09
C LEU A 123 3.21 -4.21 -12.52
N PHE A 124 3.60 -3.25 -13.34
CA PHE A 124 3.64 -1.84 -12.91
C PHE A 124 2.25 -1.32 -12.57
N ALA A 125 1.21 -1.73 -13.31
CA ALA A 125 -0.17 -1.41 -12.98
C ALA A 125 -0.58 -2.05 -11.64
N ALA A 126 -0.17 -3.28 -11.34
CA ALA A 126 -0.43 -3.91 -10.06
C ALA A 126 0.21 -3.13 -8.89
N LEU A 127 1.47 -2.74 -9.02
CA LEU A 127 2.16 -1.91 -8.04
C LEU A 127 1.52 -0.52 -7.90
N GLY A 128 1.20 0.13 -9.02
CA GLY A 128 0.46 1.39 -9.05
C GLY A 128 -0.92 1.27 -8.41
N GLY A 129 -1.61 0.17 -8.64
CA GLY A 129 -2.90 -0.15 -8.02
C GLY A 129 -2.81 -0.34 -6.50
N LEU A 130 -1.74 -0.97 -6.00
CA LEU A 130 -1.46 -1.06 -4.55
C LEU A 130 -1.23 0.33 -3.95
N ALA A 131 -0.43 1.16 -4.62
CA ALA A 131 -0.16 2.53 -4.20
C ALA A 131 -1.45 3.37 -4.19
N LEU A 132 -2.26 3.26 -5.24
CA LEU A 132 -3.54 3.96 -5.36
C LEU A 132 -4.52 3.55 -4.26
N GLY A 133 -4.64 2.25 -3.98
CA GLY A 133 -5.46 1.74 -2.88
C GLY A 133 -4.96 2.19 -1.51
N GLY A 134 -3.65 2.25 -1.31
CA GLY A 134 -3.02 2.81 -0.11
C GLY A 134 -3.32 4.31 0.06
N LEU A 135 -3.19 5.08 -1.02
CA LEU A 135 -3.48 6.52 -1.05
C LEU A 135 -4.96 6.80 -0.76
N ALA A 136 -5.89 6.04 -1.37
CA ALA A 136 -7.32 6.16 -1.12
C ALA A 136 -7.66 5.92 0.35
N ARG A 137 -7.07 4.88 0.97
CA ARG A 137 -7.25 4.59 2.40
C ARG A 137 -6.68 5.67 3.30
N SER A 138 -5.53 6.25 2.92
CA SER A 138 -4.95 7.37 3.65
C SER A 138 -5.87 8.60 3.61
N ARG A 139 -6.44 8.91 2.45
CA ARG A 139 -7.40 10.01 2.30
C ARG A 139 -8.68 9.79 3.10
N TYR A 140 -9.19 8.54 3.10
CA TYR A 140 -10.31 8.17 3.97
C TYR A 140 -9.98 8.37 5.45
N ALA A 141 -8.81 7.86 5.89
CA ALA A 141 -8.38 8.03 7.27
C ALA A 141 -8.26 9.50 7.67
N THR A 142 -7.64 10.34 6.82
CA THR A 142 -7.53 11.79 7.06
C THR A 142 -8.92 12.45 7.16
N ALA A 143 -9.83 12.11 6.25
CA ALA A 143 -11.18 12.69 6.26
C ALA A 143 -11.98 12.30 7.53
N VAL A 144 -11.82 11.08 8.03
CA VAL A 144 -12.45 10.66 9.29
C VAL A 144 -11.82 11.37 10.48
N LEU A 145 -10.51 11.56 10.46
CA LEU A 145 -9.76 12.18 11.57
C LEU A 145 -9.95 13.70 11.67
N GLU A 146 -10.39 14.38 10.59
CA GLU A 146 -10.72 15.82 10.62
C GLU A 146 -11.93 16.12 11.53
N ASP A 147 -12.85 15.15 11.68
CA ASP A 147 -14.10 15.31 12.44
C ASP A 147 -14.06 14.62 13.82
N VAL A 148 -12.89 14.12 14.26
CA VAL A 148 -12.77 13.30 15.47
C VAL A 148 -11.77 13.90 16.44
N ASP A 149 -12.14 13.94 17.72
CA ASP A 149 -11.26 14.40 18.78
C ASP A 149 -10.08 13.45 18.98
N GLU A 150 -8.89 14.03 19.04
CA GLU A 150 -7.65 13.37 19.33
C GLU A 150 -7.43 13.34 20.85
N GLU A 151 -7.32 12.13 21.42
CA GLU A 151 -7.18 11.98 22.87
C GLU A 151 -5.72 12.00 23.31
N THR A 152 -4.87 11.33 22.54
CA THR A 152 -3.44 11.22 22.84
C THR A 152 -2.66 10.92 21.55
N THR A 153 -1.50 11.60 21.40
CA THR A 153 -0.55 11.32 20.32
C THR A 153 0.78 10.88 20.90
N VAL A 154 1.28 9.77 20.40
CA VAL A 154 2.56 9.22 20.85
C VAL A 154 3.40 8.75 19.66
N GLU A 155 4.70 8.93 19.77
CA GLU A 155 5.66 8.35 18.85
C GLU A 155 6.26 7.11 19.51
N ALA A 156 6.08 5.95 18.91
CA ALA A 156 6.59 4.70 19.42
C ALA A 156 7.07 3.78 18.31
N GLY A 157 8.06 2.98 18.60
CA GLY A 157 8.55 1.90 17.76
C GLY A 157 8.31 0.54 18.40
N TRP A 158 8.91 -0.47 17.80
CA TRP A 158 8.98 -1.79 18.42
C TRP A 158 9.95 -1.76 19.62
N PRO A 159 9.71 -2.58 20.66
CA PRO A 159 10.62 -2.71 21.79
C PRO A 159 12.07 -2.91 21.35
N THR A 160 12.99 -2.24 22.02
CA THR A 160 14.41 -2.20 21.65
C THR A 160 15.02 -3.59 21.33
N PRO A 161 14.76 -4.67 22.12
CA PRO A 161 15.32 -5.98 21.81
C PRO A 161 14.81 -6.56 20.48
N ALA A 162 13.52 -6.41 20.21
CA ALA A 162 12.89 -6.89 18.96
C ALA A 162 13.34 -6.07 17.76
N ARG A 163 13.42 -4.74 17.91
CA ARG A 163 13.89 -3.80 16.90
C ARG A 163 15.34 -4.08 16.50
N ASN A 164 16.22 -4.29 17.46
CA ASN A 164 17.62 -4.60 17.21
C ASN A 164 17.81 -5.94 16.49
N ARG A 165 17.03 -6.97 16.88
CA ARG A 165 17.03 -8.27 16.17
C ARG A 165 16.56 -8.10 14.73
N LEU A 166 15.50 -7.33 14.50
CA LEU A 166 14.98 -7.05 13.15
C LEU A 166 16.04 -6.37 12.28
N TYR A 167 16.74 -5.34 12.82
CA TYR A 167 17.81 -4.65 12.10
C TYR A 167 19.02 -5.55 11.85
N ALA A 168 19.39 -6.40 12.82
CA ALA A 168 20.46 -7.37 12.63
C ALA A 168 20.13 -8.37 11.50
N VAL A 169 18.92 -8.93 11.51
CA VAL A 169 18.46 -9.84 10.43
C VAL A 169 18.42 -9.13 9.09
N ALA A 170 17.88 -7.90 9.04
CA ALA A 170 17.84 -7.11 7.81
C ALA A 170 19.25 -6.79 7.28
N GLY A 171 20.18 -6.43 8.17
CA GLY A 171 21.58 -6.16 7.83
C GLY A 171 22.32 -7.38 7.32
N VAL A 172 22.18 -8.53 8.00
CA VAL A 172 22.76 -9.80 7.55
C VAL A 172 22.19 -10.21 6.20
N LEU A 173 20.88 -10.15 6.04
CA LEU A 173 20.22 -10.49 4.78
C LEU A 173 20.70 -9.59 3.63
N ALA A 174 20.72 -8.28 3.84
CA ALA A 174 21.19 -7.33 2.83
C ALA A 174 22.68 -7.52 2.52
N GLY A 175 23.51 -7.73 3.53
CA GLY A 175 24.96 -7.93 3.37
C GLY A 175 25.29 -9.22 2.60
N LEU A 176 24.71 -10.36 3.01
CA LEU A 176 24.91 -11.63 2.29
C LEU A 176 24.37 -11.56 0.86
N SER A 177 23.24 -10.89 0.66
CA SER A 177 22.64 -10.71 -0.66
C SER A 177 23.50 -9.81 -1.56
N ALA A 178 24.10 -8.74 -1.03
CA ALA A 178 25.04 -7.90 -1.77
C ALA A 178 26.28 -8.68 -2.18
N ILE A 179 26.85 -9.49 -1.28
CA ILE A 179 27.99 -10.38 -1.57
C ILE A 179 27.62 -11.37 -2.68
N GLY A 180 26.45 -12.04 -2.55
CA GLY A 180 25.96 -12.98 -3.54
C GLY A 180 25.73 -12.34 -4.91
N TRP A 181 25.20 -11.11 -4.93
CA TRP A 181 25.01 -10.32 -6.15
C TRP A 181 26.35 -10.03 -6.84
N ILE A 182 27.33 -9.50 -6.09
CA ILE A 182 28.68 -9.19 -6.62
C ILE A 182 29.34 -10.47 -7.13
N ALA A 183 29.33 -11.55 -6.34
CA ALA A 183 29.90 -12.82 -6.73
C ALA A 183 29.24 -13.38 -8.00
N GLY A 184 27.91 -13.26 -8.13
CA GLY A 184 27.17 -13.66 -9.32
C GLY A 184 27.60 -12.88 -10.57
N VAL A 185 27.75 -11.57 -10.45
CA VAL A 185 28.22 -10.72 -11.55
C VAL A 185 29.65 -11.11 -11.96
N VAL A 186 30.56 -11.31 -11.00
CA VAL A 186 31.98 -11.63 -11.27
C VAL A 186 32.11 -13.05 -11.88
N ALA A 187 31.34 -14.02 -11.39
CA ALA A 187 31.41 -15.41 -11.84
C ALA A 187 30.49 -15.72 -13.05
N GLY A 188 29.66 -14.77 -13.48
CA GLY A 188 28.74 -14.96 -14.61
C GLY A 188 27.53 -15.85 -14.28
N PHE A 189 27.12 -15.92 -13.00
CA PHE A 189 25.97 -16.71 -12.56
C PHE A 189 24.70 -15.85 -12.41
N ASP A 190 23.88 -15.77 -13.47
CA ASP A 190 22.65 -14.93 -13.51
C ASP A 190 21.66 -15.23 -12.39
N TRP A 191 21.50 -16.52 -12.01
CA TRP A 191 20.61 -16.90 -10.91
C TRP A 191 21.07 -16.30 -9.56
N LEU A 192 22.39 -16.24 -9.33
CA LEU A 192 22.96 -15.68 -8.10
C LEU A 192 22.80 -14.17 -8.06
N VAL A 193 22.94 -13.50 -9.22
CA VAL A 193 22.65 -12.06 -9.38
C VAL A 193 21.20 -11.78 -9.00
N THR A 194 20.27 -12.57 -9.55
CA THR A 194 18.82 -12.40 -9.28
C THR A 194 18.49 -12.62 -7.81
N LEU A 195 18.98 -13.71 -7.20
CA LEU A 195 18.77 -13.98 -5.77
C LEU A 195 19.37 -12.88 -4.89
N GLY A 196 20.55 -12.39 -5.23
CA GLY A 196 21.21 -11.29 -4.51
C GLY A 196 20.37 -10.01 -4.55
N GLN A 197 19.84 -9.62 -5.71
CA GLN A 197 18.95 -8.45 -5.84
C GLN A 197 17.67 -8.61 -5.03
N MET A 198 17.03 -9.78 -5.11
CA MET A 198 15.80 -10.04 -4.33
C MET A 198 16.05 -9.99 -2.82
N GLY A 199 17.10 -10.64 -2.34
CA GLY A 199 17.43 -10.67 -0.93
C GLY A 199 17.86 -9.30 -0.39
N PHE A 200 18.60 -8.51 -1.18
CA PHE A 200 18.96 -7.14 -0.85
C PHE A 200 17.71 -6.24 -0.71
N SER A 201 16.79 -6.34 -1.67
CA SER A 201 15.52 -5.62 -1.64
C SER A 201 14.68 -6.02 -0.42
N LEU A 202 14.63 -7.32 -0.08
CA LEU A 202 13.94 -7.82 1.10
C LEU A 202 14.57 -7.29 2.40
N GLY A 203 15.90 -7.24 2.49
CA GLY A 203 16.62 -6.65 3.61
C GLY A 203 16.27 -5.19 3.82
N LEU A 204 16.24 -4.40 2.73
CA LEU A 204 15.82 -2.99 2.78
C LEU A 204 14.38 -2.82 3.26
N VAL A 205 13.44 -3.60 2.71
CA VAL A 205 12.02 -3.56 3.14
C VAL A 205 11.91 -3.92 4.63
N THR A 206 12.63 -4.96 5.08
CA THR A 206 12.62 -5.38 6.47
C THR A 206 13.14 -4.29 7.41
N SER A 207 14.16 -3.53 7.01
CA SER A 207 14.70 -2.43 7.81
C SER A 207 13.69 -1.29 8.07
N VAL A 208 12.74 -1.09 7.16
CA VAL A 208 11.69 -0.06 7.32
C VAL A 208 10.65 -0.45 8.36
N LEU A 209 10.44 -1.75 8.61
CA LEU A 209 9.44 -2.25 9.57
C LEU A 209 9.75 -1.87 11.02
N GLY A 210 11.02 -1.68 11.36
CA GLY A 210 11.46 -1.32 12.72
C GLY A 210 11.43 0.17 13.04
N ARG A 211 11.02 1.05 12.09
CA ARG A 211 10.99 2.49 12.34
C ARG A 211 9.89 2.89 13.32
N SER A 212 10.16 3.92 14.12
CA SER A 212 9.13 4.57 14.93
C SER A 212 8.04 5.17 14.05
N ARG A 213 6.83 5.19 14.59
CA ARG A 213 5.62 5.72 13.94
C ARG A 213 4.86 6.56 14.93
N THR A 214 4.13 7.54 14.44
CA THR A 214 3.22 8.30 15.27
C THR A 214 1.89 7.59 15.36
N TYR A 215 1.45 7.32 16.57
CA TYR A 215 0.15 6.72 16.88
C TYR A 215 -0.74 7.79 17.52
N ARG A 216 -1.96 7.92 17.02
CA ARG A 216 -2.98 8.78 17.59
C ARG A 216 -4.15 7.95 18.08
N VAL A 217 -4.41 8.01 19.37
CA VAL A 217 -5.59 7.40 20.00
C VAL A 217 -6.74 8.36 19.80
N THR A 218 -7.80 7.92 19.13
CA THR A 218 -8.96 8.75 18.80
C THR A 218 -10.25 8.02 19.12
N SER A 219 -11.38 8.71 19.22
CA SER A 219 -12.67 8.05 19.47
C SER A 219 -13.08 7.08 18.32
N ALA A 220 -12.59 7.29 17.08
CA ALA A 220 -12.88 6.43 15.93
C ALA A 220 -11.99 5.19 15.84
N GLY A 221 -10.82 5.17 16.48
CA GLY A 221 -9.86 4.08 16.38
C GLY A 221 -8.43 4.54 16.65
N LEU A 222 -7.49 3.63 16.41
CA LEU A 222 -6.06 3.91 16.46
C LEU A 222 -5.59 4.37 15.07
N ALA A 223 -5.21 5.64 14.96
CA ALA A 223 -4.58 6.16 13.76
C ALA A 223 -3.07 5.95 13.83
N VAL A 224 -2.48 5.53 12.72
CA VAL A 224 -1.05 5.30 12.57
C VAL A 224 -0.56 6.18 11.43
N ASP A 225 0.27 7.14 11.74
CA ASP A 225 0.89 8.01 10.76
C ASP A 225 2.23 7.43 10.34
N GLU A 226 2.34 7.12 9.07
CA GLU A 226 3.57 6.73 8.38
C GLU A 226 3.99 7.87 7.43
N PRO A 227 5.25 8.00 7.03
CA PRO A 227 5.74 9.15 6.25
C PRO A 227 4.94 9.46 4.98
N LEU A 228 4.28 8.46 4.38
CA LEU A 228 3.55 8.60 3.12
C LEU A 228 2.05 8.32 3.23
N ARG A 229 1.58 7.88 4.39
CA ARG A 229 0.16 7.51 4.56
C ARG A 229 -0.27 7.56 6.01
N THR A 230 -1.52 7.95 6.22
CA THR A 230 -2.23 7.76 7.48
C THR A 230 -3.13 6.53 7.38
N ARG A 231 -3.14 5.71 8.40
CA ARG A 231 -3.98 4.53 8.49
C ARG A 231 -4.82 4.59 9.75
N LEU A 232 -6.13 4.55 9.61
CA LEU A 232 -7.06 4.40 10.73
C LEU A 232 -7.44 2.92 10.89
N VAL A 233 -7.27 2.39 12.08
CA VAL A 233 -7.70 1.04 12.47
C VAL A 233 -8.83 1.20 13.49
N PRO A 234 -10.08 0.85 13.14
CA PRO A 234 -11.21 1.01 14.04
C PRO A 234 -11.07 0.10 15.27
N TRP A 235 -11.61 0.51 16.40
CA TRP A 235 -11.53 -0.23 17.67
C TRP A 235 -12.08 -1.66 17.53
N SER A 236 -13.08 -1.89 16.68
CA SER A 236 -13.63 -3.21 16.40
C SER A 236 -12.66 -4.19 15.76
N ALA A 237 -11.51 -3.73 15.27
CA ALA A 237 -10.46 -4.56 14.71
C ALA A 237 -9.45 -5.06 15.77
N PHE A 238 -9.62 -4.66 17.03
CA PHE A 238 -8.79 -5.08 18.14
C PHE A 238 -9.58 -5.97 19.10
N GLU A 239 -8.89 -6.88 19.79
CA GLU A 239 -9.48 -7.76 20.80
C GLU A 239 -9.31 -7.23 22.23
N GLY A 240 -8.34 -6.37 22.43
CA GLY A 240 -7.97 -5.82 23.72
C GLY A 240 -6.53 -5.33 23.73
N TRP A 241 -6.09 -4.88 24.88
CA TRP A 241 -4.71 -4.45 25.09
C TRP A 241 -4.15 -5.08 26.36
N ASP A 242 -2.83 -5.14 26.42
CA ASP A 242 -2.06 -5.70 27.53
C ASP A 242 -0.80 -4.84 27.75
N ARG A 243 -0.33 -4.77 28.99
CA ARG A 243 0.89 -4.06 29.35
C ARG A 243 1.93 -5.09 29.78
N THR A 244 3.04 -5.12 29.07
CA THR A 244 4.22 -5.89 29.41
C THR A 244 5.31 -4.97 29.96
N ASP A 245 6.42 -5.52 30.43
CA ASP A 245 7.52 -4.74 31.01
C ASP A 245 8.15 -3.79 29.98
N ASP A 246 8.15 -4.16 28.70
CA ASP A 246 8.84 -3.45 27.62
C ASP A 246 7.89 -2.77 26.60
N ALA A 247 6.58 -3.05 26.66
CA ALA A 247 5.63 -2.51 25.69
C ALA A 247 4.20 -2.46 26.19
N ILE A 248 3.40 -1.60 25.55
CA ILE A 248 1.93 -1.69 25.50
C ILE A 248 1.57 -2.41 24.21
N GLU A 249 0.92 -3.58 24.33
CA GLU A 249 0.50 -4.41 23.21
C GLU A 249 -0.99 -4.25 22.94
N VAL A 250 -1.34 -3.84 21.72
CA VAL A 250 -2.73 -3.79 21.26
C VAL A 250 -2.98 -4.94 20.32
N ARG A 251 -3.75 -5.93 20.77
CA ARG A 251 -3.91 -7.24 20.12
C ARG A 251 -4.91 -7.19 18.99
N ARG A 252 -4.57 -7.90 17.91
CA ARG A 252 -5.37 -7.97 16.69
C ARG A 252 -5.60 -9.41 16.28
N PRO A 253 -6.86 -9.81 16.02
CA PRO A 253 -7.13 -11.15 15.52
C PRO A 253 -6.49 -11.34 14.13
N TRP A 254 -5.76 -12.43 13.95
CA TRP A 254 -5.16 -12.86 12.68
C TRP A 254 -4.15 -11.89 12.05
N ARG A 255 -3.61 -10.94 12.83
CA ARG A 255 -2.62 -9.96 12.37
C ARG A 255 -1.55 -9.75 13.43
N VAL A 256 -0.47 -9.12 13.01
CA VAL A 256 0.60 -8.70 13.94
C VAL A 256 0.05 -7.64 14.89
N ASP A 257 0.30 -7.82 16.17
CA ASP A 257 -0.09 -6.90 17.23
C ASP A 257 0.64 -5.56 17.06
N VAL A 258 -0.02 -4.50 17.51
CA VAL A 258 0.64 -3.19 17.61
C VAL A 258 1.37 -3.16 18.94
N ARG A 259 2.69 -2.97 18.89
CA ARG A 259 3.54 -2.88 20.07
C ARG A 259 4.13 -1.50 20.17
N LEU A 260 3.84 -0.83 21.27
CA LEU A 260 4.35 0.49 21.60
C LEU A 260 5.43 0.31 22.68
N ALA A 261 6.69 0.52 22.32
CA ALA A 261 7.78 0.39 23.28
C ALA A 261 7.60 1.38 24.44
N THR A 262 7.63 0.89 25.67
CA THR A 262 7.42 1.73 26.87
C THR A 262 8.52 2.80 26.96
N ASP A 263 9.75 2.49 26.56
CA ASP A 263 10.89 3.42 26.56
C ASP A 263 10.72 4.62 25.59
N ASP A 264 9.90 4.46 24.53
CA ASP A 264 9.64 5.51 23.55
C ASP A 264 8.47 6.42 23.99
N LEU A 265 7.70 6.03 25.04
CA LEU A 265 6.52 6.77 25.50
C LEU A 265 6.90 7.78 26.60
N ALA A 266 6.48 9.03 26.41
CA ALA A 266 6.67 10.08 27.42
C ALA A 266 5.83 9.80 28.69
N ASP A 267 4.61 9.27 28.53
CA ASP A 267 3.69 8.89 29.59
C ASP A 267 2.94 7.61 29.22
N PRO A 268 3.50 6.43 29.61
CA PRO A 268 2.85 5.15 29.34
C PRO A 268 1.50 4.96 30.02
N ASP A 269 1.28 5.61 31.18
CA ASP A 269 0.03 5.48 31.93
C ASP A 269 -1.08 6.26 31.23
N ALA A 270 -0.82 7.45 30.71
CA ALA A 270 -1.78 8.20 29.91
C ALA A 270 -2.21 7.45 28.63
N VAL A 271 -1.29 6.72 27.99
CA VAL A 271 -1.59 5.87 26.83
C VAL A 271 -2.46 4.70 27.23
N ALA A 272 -2.13 4.02 28.34
CA ALA A 272 -2.91 2.91 28.87
C ALA A 272 -4.35 3.35 29.23
N ASP A 273 -4.50 4.50 29.88
CA ASP A 273 -5.79 5.07 30.24
C ASP A 273 -6.61 5.45 28.99
N ALA A 274 -5.96 5.98 27.95
CA ALA A 274 -6.62 6.27 26.68
C ALA A 274 -7.12 5.00 25.99
N LEU A 275 -6.31 3.93 25.98
CA LEU A 275 -6.70 2.64 25.42
C LEU A 275 -7.81 1.96 26.23
N ALA A 276 -7.77 2.06 27.56
CA ALA A 276 -8.76 1.48 28.45
C ALA A 276 -10.17 2.05 28.26
N ARG A 277 -10.30 3.28 27.74
CA ARG A 277 -11.61 3.85 27.40
C ARG A 277 -12.29 3.14 26.23
N HIS A 278 -11.52 2.48 25.36
CA HIS A 278 -12.00 1.90 24.11
C HIS A 278 -11.88 0.38 24.05
N LEU A 279 -10.92 -0.19 24.76
CA LEU A 279 -10.59 -1.61 24.69
C LEU A 279 -10.52 -2.25 26.10
N PRO A 280 -10.96 -3.50 26.27
CA PRO A 280 -10.78 -4.21 27.51
C PRO A 280 -9.28 -4.49 27.76
N ALA A 281 -8.85 -4.25 29.00
CA ALA A 281 -7.55 -4.75 29.45
C ALA A 281 -7.63 -6.28 29.58
N ARG A 282 -6.59 -6.94 29.11
CA ARG A 282 -6.41 -8.38 29.35
C ARG A 282 -5.39 -8.57 30.47
N ALA A 283 -5.76 -9.42 31.43
CA ALA A 283 -4.87 -9.83 32.52
C ALA A 283 -3.93 -10.93 32.05
#